data_3b0489b9376dcf2540398a5abf5a569d
#
_entry.id   3b0489b9376dcf2540398a5abf5a569d
#
_cell.length_a   1.000
_cell.length_b   1.000
_cell.length_c   1.000
_cell.angle_alpha   90.00
_cell.angle_beta   90.00
_cell.angle_gamma   90.00
#
_symmetry.space_group_name_H-M   'P 1'
#
loop_
_entity.id
_entity.type
_entity.pdbx_description
1 polymer ?
#
loop_
_entity_poly.entity_id
_entity_poly.type
_entity_poly.pdbx_seq_one_letter_code
_entity_poly.pdbx_strand_id
1 'polypeptide(L)'
;SIERRKVVIIGAGHVGSHVGFSLVTQGVCEEVVYIDVDNDKAIAQAEDTMDATVYCPHHVDVKVGDFSDLDDADIAVISAGPLPDLSKGEDRVDAMGKAINCMGSIIEGIKNSKFDGIIINITNPADVIARYIQYNTGYPEEKVISTSTTLDSARLRKMLAKELNIDQKSIYAYALGEHGESQMVPWSCASVFGKPLLKLMEEYPDTYGKLDLEKIAADARYGG
;
A
#
# COMPACT_ATOMS: atom_id res chain seq x y z
N SER A 1 -8.85 26.18 -14.72
CA SER A 1 -9.61 25.08 -14.08
C SER A 1 -8.74 24.47 -13.01
N ILE A 2 -9.27 24.25 -11.84
CA ILE A 2 -8.59 23.43 -10.84
C ILE A 2 -8.56 22.02 -11.43
N GLU A 3 -7.37 21.48 -11.68
CA GLU A 3 -7.22 20.11 -12.15
C GLU A 3 -7.79 19.19 -11.08
N ARG A 4 -8.65 18.27 -11.50
CA ARG A 4 -9.34 17.33 -10.64
C ARG A 4 -8.40 16.15 -10.39
N ARG A 5 -8.04 15.91 -9.13
CA ARG A 5 -7.19 14.76 -8.76
C ARG A 5 -8.01 13.48 -8.84
N LYS A 6 -7.59 12.56 -9.70
CA LYS A 6 -8.26 11.30 -9.97
C LYS A 6 -7.38 10.11 -9.62
N VAL A 7 -7.93 9.20 -8.85
CA VAL A 7 -7.28 7.93 -8.48
C VAL A 7 -8.09 6.77 -9.04
N VAL A 8 -7.44 5.94 -9.84
CA VAL A 8 -8.01 4.70 -10.36
C VAL A 8 -7.48 3.53 -9.53
N ILE A 9 -8.39 2.72 -9.00
CA ILE A 9 -8.07 1.53 -8.21
C ILE A 9 -8.39 0.29 -9.05
N ILE A 10 -7.37 -0.46 -9.40
CA ILE A 10 -7.49 -1.69 -10.19
C ILE A 10 -7.44 -2.87 -9.23
N GLY A 11 -8.58 -3.51 -9.04
CA GLY A 11 -8.84 -4.52 -8.03
C GLY A 11 -9.68 -3.98 -6.87
N ALA A 12 -10.97 -4.26 -6.88
CA ALA A 12 -11.94 -3.84 -5.87
C ALA A 12 -12.13 -4.89 -4.76
N GLY A 13 -11.08 -5.65 -4.46
CA GLY A 13 -11.05 -6.60 -3.35
C GLY A 13 -10.94 -5.91 -2.00
N HIS A 14 -10.62 -6.70 -0.98
CA HIS A 14 -10.51 -6.20 0.39
C HIS A 14 -9.52 -5.01 0.51
N VAL A 15 -8.34 -5.13 -0.07
CA VAL A 15 -7.33 -4.05 -0.02
C VAL A 15 -7.78 -2.84 -0.82
N GLY A 16 -8.21 -3.03 -2.07
CA GLY A 16 -8.62 -1.92 -2.94
C GLY A 16 -9.81 -1.14 -2.41
N SER A 17 -10.80 -1.81 -1.82
CA SER A 17 -11.96 -1.16 -1.18
C SER A 17 -11.53 -0.31 0.03
N HIS A 18 -10.60 -0.79 0.85
CA HIS A 18 -10.07 -0.01 1.98
C HIS A 18 -9.27 1.21 1.53
N VAL A 19 -8.50 1.08 0.44
CA VAL A 19 -7.79 2.22 -0.16
C VAL A 19 -8.81 3.28 -0.60
N GLY A 20 -9.83 2.89 -1.37
CA GLY A 20 -10.84 3.83 -1.84
C GLY A 20 -11.61 4.51 -0.70
N PHE A 21 -12.03 3.75 0.30
CA PHE A 21 -12.70 4.30 1.49
C PHE A 21 -11.79 5.28 2.24
N SER A 22 -10.50 4.97 2.40
CA SER A 22 -9.54 5.86 3.05
C SER A 22 -9.32 7.15 2.27
N LEU A 23 -9.26 7.09 0.94
CA LEU A 23 -9.11 8.28 0.08
C LEU A 23 -10.32 9.21 0.21
N VAL A 24 -11.52 8.62 0.22
CA VAL A 24 -12.77 9.38 0.33
C VAL A 24 -12.91 10.02 1.70
N THR A 25 -12.67 9.30 2.78
CA THR A 25 -12.81 9.83 4.15
C THR A 25 -11.79 10.90 4.47
N GLN A 26 -10.61 10.86 3.86
CA GLN A 26 -9.56 11.89 4.02
C GLN A 26 -9.71 13.04 3.02
N GLY A 27 -10.48 12.87 1.95
CA GLY A 27 -10.69 13.91 0.94
C GLY A 27 -9.43 14.33 0.21
N VAL A 28 -8.53 13.38 -0.06
CA VAL A 28 -7.23 13.67 -0.70
C VAL A 28 -7.30 13.72 -2.23
N CYS A 29 -8.42 13.31 -2.80
CA CYS A 29 -8.71 13.39 -4.23
C CYS A 29 -10.18 13.77 -4.45
N GLU A 30 -10.52 14.15 -5.68
CA GLU A 30 -11.87 14.54 -6.07
C GLU A 30 -12.64 13.42 -6.78
N GLU A 31 -11.92 12.40 -7.28
CA GLU A 31 -12.52 11.28 -7.99
C GLU A 31 -11.80 9.96 -7.68
N VAL A 32 -12.57 8.92 -7.38
CA VAL A 32 -12.11 7.53 -7.22
C VAL A 32 -12.85 6.65 -8.20
N VAL A 33 -12.10 5.89 -9.00
CA VAL A 33 -12.65 4.95 -9.98
C VAL A 33 -12.23 3.53 -9.59
N TYR A 34 -13.19 2.62 -9.47
CA TYR A 34 -12.92 1.20 -9.29
C TYR A 34 -12.96 0.45 -10.61
N ILE A 35 -11.96 -0.37 -10.87
CA ILE A 35 -11.90 -1.33 -11.98
C ILE A 35 -11.68 -2.72 -11.39
N ASP A 36 -12.52 -3.68 -11.74
CA ASP A 36 -12.34 -5.09 -11.38
C ASP A 36 -12.82 -5.97 -12.53
N VAL A 37 -12.24 -7.16 -12.67
CA VAL A 37 -12.73 -8.18 -13.62
C VAL A 37 -14.11 -8.69 -13.23
N ASP A 38 -14.42 -8.66 -11.95
CA ASP A 38 -15.76 -8.85 -11.39
C ASP A 38 -16.45 -7.50 -11.27
N ASN A 39 -17.22 -7.16 -12.31
CA ASN A 39 -17.90 -5.88 -12.39
C ASN A 39 -18.94 -5.68 -11.29
N ASP A 40 -19.63 -6.73 -10.85
CA ASP A 40 -20.62 -6.65 -9.78
C ASP A 40 -19.96 -6.28 -8.45
N LYS A 41 -18.76 -6.81 -8.21
CA LYS A 41 -17.95 -6.45 -7.06
C LYS A 41 -17.49 -4.99 -7.12
N ALA A 42 -17.05 -4.51 -8.28
CA ALA A 42 -16.68 -3.11 -8.46
C ALA A 42 -17.87 -2.17 -8.20
N ILE A 43 -19.07 -2.53 -8.70
CA ILE A 43 -20.31 -1.77 -8.48
C ILE A 43 -20.63 -1.72 -6.99
N ALA A 44 -20.64 -2.87 -6.30
CA ALA A 44 -20.94 -2.93 -4.87
C ALA A 44 -19.99 -2.02 -4.05
N GLN A 45 -18.69 -2.06 -4.34
CA GLN A 45 -17.71 -1.22 -3.63
C GLN A 45 -17.88 0.27 -3.94
N ALA A 46 -18.21 0.61 -5.18
CA ALA A 46 -18.44 2.00 -5.57
C ALA A 46 -19.70 2.57 -4.89
N GLU A 47 -20.79 1.82 -4.86
CA GLU A 47 -22.04 2.22 -4.21
C GLU A 47 -21.84 2.39 -2.70
N ASP A 48 -21.26 1.40 -2.00
CA ASP A 48 -20.98 1.48 -0.56
C ASP A 48 -20.11 2.69 -0.22
N THR A 49 -19.07 2.94 -1.04
CA THR A 49 -18.17 4.08 -0.83
C THR A 49 -18.89 5.40 -1.10
N MET A 50 -19.71 5.46 -2.16
CA MET A 50 -20.47 6.66 -2.50
C MET A 50 -21.50 7.01 -1.43
N ASP A 51 -22.19 6.03 -0.87
CA ASP A 51 -23.13 6.23 0.23
C ASP A 51 -22.44 6.82 1.46
N ALA A 52 -21.21 6.39 1.76
CA ALA A 52 -20.42 6.94 2.85
C ALA A 52 -20.06 8.42 2.66
N THR A 53 -19.95 8.90 1.42
CA THR A 53 -19.55 10.30 1.14
C THR A 53 -20.52 11.32 1.72
N VAL A 54 -21.80 10.98 1.89
CA VAL A 54 -22.83 11.85 2.49
C VAL A 54 -22.43 12.34 3.88
N TYR A 55 -21.68 11.51 4.62
CA TYR A 55 -21.26 11.82 5.99
C TYR A 55 -19.81 12.29 6.08
N CYS A 56 -19.11 12.40 4.95
CA CYS A 56 -17.74 12.89 4.91
C CYS A 56 -17.70 14.43 4.77
N PRO A 57 -16.67 15.10 5.31
CA PRO A 57 -16.53 16.55 5.18
C PRO A 57 -16.09 17.00 3.78
N HIS A 58 -15.82 16.06 2.89
CA HIS A 58 -15.31 16.31 1.53
C HIS A 58 -16.24 15.73 0.49
N HIS A 59 -16.31 16.39 -0.66
CA HIS A 59 -16.99 15.85 -1.83
C HIS A 59 -15.97 15.05 -2.67
N VAL A 60 -16.25 13.76 -2.86
CA VAL A 60 -15.48 12.87 -3.73
C VAL A 60 -16.46 12.09 -4.58
N ASP A 61 -16.30 12.13 -5.89
CA ASP A 61 -17.06 11.29 -6.81
C ASP A 61 -16.45 9.88 -6.84
N VAL A 62 -17.30 8.88 -6.71
CA VAL A 62 -16.89 7.47 -6.76
C VAL A 62 -17.70 6.77 -7.83
N LYS A 63 -17.02 6.04 -8.72
CA LYS A 63 -17.67 5.29 -9.80
C LYS A 63 -16.95 4.00 -10.13
N VAL A 64 -17.64 3.12 -10.84
CA VAL A 64 -17.04 2.03 -11.59
C VAL A 64 -16.58 2.56 -12.95
N GLY A 65 -15.43 2.10 -13.43
CA GLY A 65 -14.90 2.48 -14.71
C GLY A 65 -14.19 1.35 -15.43
N ASP A 66 -13.49 1.72 -16.46
CA ASP A 66 -12.65 0.82 -17.26
C ASP A 66 -11.26 1.43 -17.50
N PHE A 67 -10.42 0.75 -18.27
CA PHE A 67 -9.05 1.21 -18.51
C PHE A 67 -8.96 2.55 -19.26
N SER A 68 -10.03 3.05 -19.90
CA SER A 68 -10.05 4.40 -20.48
C SER A 68 -10.04 5.49 -19.41
N ASP A 69 -10.48 5.18 -18.20
CA ASP A 69 -10.40 6.09 -17.04
C ASP A 69 -8.97 6.37 -16.58
N LEU A 70 -7.99 5.62 -17.05
CA LEU A 70 -6.58 5.90 -16.84
C LEU A 70 -6.07 7.12 -17.63
N ASP A 71 -6.73 7.50 -18.70
CA ASP A 71 -6.24 8.52 -19.64
C ASP A 71 -5.98 9.88 -18.96
N ASP A 72 -6.76 10.22 -17.94
CA ASP A 72 -6.68 11.46 -17.18
C ASP A 72 -6.46 11.22 -15.67
N ALA A 73 -6.05 10.01 -15.29
CA ALA A 73 -5.78 9.68 -13.89
C ALA A 73 -4.39 10.16 -13.45
N ASP A 74 -4.30 10.64 -12.22
CA ASP A 74 -3.04 11.03 -11.58
C ASP A 74 -2.33 9.83 -10.97
N ILE A 75 -3.11 8.91 -10.40
CA ILE A 75 -2.60 7.72 -9.72
C ILE A 75 -3.40 6.49 -10.15
N ALA A 76 -2.69 5.42 -10.47
CA ALA A 76 -3.25 4.08 -10.62
C ALA A 76 -2.76 3.20 -9.46
N VAL A 77 -3.68 2.75 -8.61
CA VAL A 77 -3.39 1.80 -7.52
C VAL A 77 -3.69 0.39 -8.02
N ILE A 78 -2.71 -0.49 -7.95
CA ILE A 78 -2.86 -1.89 -8.33
C ILE A 78 -2.95 -2.74 -7.09
N SER A 79 -4.13 -3.29 -6.86
CA SER A 79 -4.47 -4.17 -5.73
C SER A 79 -5.23 -5.42 -6.21
N ALA A 80 -4.95 -5.84 -7.44
CA ALA A 80 -5.54 -7.01 -8.07
C ALA A 80 -4.69 -8.26 -7.79
N GLY A 81 -5.35 -9.37 -7.56
CA GLY A 81 -4.72 -10.67 -7.41
C GLY A 81 -5.44 -11.52 -6.36
N PRO A 82 -5.48 -12.84 -6.55
CA PRO A 82 -6.04 -13.73 -5.56
C PRO A 82 -5.14 -13.78 -4.33
N LEU A 83 -5.75 -13.86 -3.15
CA LEU A 83 -5.05 -14.28 -1.93
C LEU A 83 -4.69 -15.76 -2.04
N PRO A 84 -3.57 -16.19 -1.41
CA PRO A 84 -3.26 -17.62 -1.29
C PRO A 84 -4.42 -18.34 -0.60
N ASP A 85 -4.87 -19.43 -1.16
CA ASP A 85 -5.87 -20.29 -0.50
C ASP A 85 -5.16 -21.22 0.47
N LEU A 86 -4.99 -20.75 1.70
CA LEU A 86 -4.33 -21.48 2.77
C LEU A 86 -5.06 -22.81 3.10
N SER A 87 -6.37 -22.90 2.79
CA SER A 87 -7.13 -24.12 2.99
C SER A 87 -6.73 -25.23 2.02
N LYS A 88 -6.17 -24.87 0.87
CA LYS A 88 -5.64 -25.78 -0.15
C LYS A 88 -4.13 -25.98 -0.06
N GLY A 89 -3.48 -25.42 0.96
CA GLY A 89 -2.03 -25.52 1.13
C GLY A 89 -1.23 -24.74 0.07
N GLU A 90 -1.83 -23.75 -0.55
CA GLU A 90 -1.14 -22.88 -1.53
C GLU A 90 -0.02 -22.11 -0.84
N ASP A 91 1.16 -22.14 -1.47
CA ASP A 91 2.31 -21.37 -1.00
C ASP A 91 2.43 -20.01 -1.70
N ARG A 92 3.48 -19.24 -1.34
CA ARG A 92 3.76 -17.94 -1.95
C ARG A 92 4.10 -18.03 -3.44
N VAL A 93 4.62 -19.16 -3.91
CA VAL A 93 4.99 -19.36 -5.32
C VAL A 93 3.73 -19.57 -6.16
N ASP A 94 2.77 -20.33 -5.64
CA ASP A 94 1.47 -20.53 -6.29
C ASP A 94 0.71 -19.20 -6.39
N ALA A 95 0.71 -18.43 -5.30
CA ALA A 95 0.09 -17.09 -5.26
C ALA A 95 0.77 -16.13 -6.25
N MET A 96 2.08 -16.19 -6.39
CA MET A 96 2.83 -15.37 -7.36
C MET A 96 2.44 -15.69 -8.80
N GLY A 97 2.33 -16.97 -9.16
CA GLY A 97 1.89 -17.38 -10.49
C GLY A 97 0.50 -16.85 -10.85
N LYS A 98 -0.43 -16.92 -9.91
CA LYS A 98 -1.78 -16.35 -10.06
C LYS A 98 -1.76 -14.83 -10.19
N ALA A 99 -0.97 -14.15 -9.38
CA ALA A 99 -0.82 -12.69 -9.44
C ALA A 99 -0.25 -12.25 -10.78
N ILE A 100 0.79 -12.91 -11.29
CA ILE A 100 1.37 -12.63 -12.62
C ILE A 100 0.33 -12.82 -13.73
N ASN A 101 -0.47 -13.86 -13.67
CA ASN A 101 -1.52 -14.11 -14.66
C ASN A 101 -2.58 -12.99 -14.68
N CYS A 102 -2.91 -12.41 -13.52
CA CYS A 102 -3.82 -11.27 -13.45
C CYS A 102 -3.22 -9.98 -14.04
N MET A 103 -1.89 -9.86 -14.09
CA MET A 103 -1.24 -8.63 -14.56
C MET A 103 -1.34 -8.43 -16.08
N GLY A 104 -1.62 -9.45 -16.86
CA GLY A 104 -1.67 -9.34 -18.33
C GLY A 104 -2.63 -8.27 -18.82
N SER A 105 -3.89 -8.31 -18.40
CA SER A 105 -4.90 -7.32 -18.76
C SER A 105 -4.61 -5.92 -18.22
N ILE A 106 -4.00 -5.83 -17.04
CA ILE A 106 -3.62 -4.55 -16.43
C ILE A 106 -2.49 -3.90 -17.23
N ILE A 107 -1.47 -4.68 -17.58
CA ILE A 107 -0.35 -4.21 -18.41
C ILE A 107 -0.86 -3.72 -19.77
N GLU A 108 -1.74 -4.48 -20.42
CA GLU A 108 -2.36 -4.07 -21.69
C GLU A 108 -3.20 -2.80 -21.52
N GLY A 109 -4.01 -2.71 -20.46
CA GLY A 109 -4.80 -1.53 -20.13
C GLY A 109 -3.93 -0.28 -19.97
N ILE A 110 -2.83 -0.38 -19.23
CA ILE A 110 -1.89 0.74 -19.05
C ILE A 110 -1.23 1.12 -20.38
N LYS A 111 -0.75 0.15 -21.17
CA LYS A 111 -0.09 0.41 -22.45
C LYS A 111 -1.00 1.04 -23.50
N ASN A 112 -2.28 0.69 -23.49
CA ASN A 112 -3.27 1.19 -24.45
C ASN A 112 -3.90 2.51 -24.02
N SER A 113 -3.69 2.94 -22.76
CA SER A 113 -4.15 4.23 -22.24
C SER A 113 -3.13 5.35 -22.52
N LYS A 114 -3.57 6.59 -22.28
CA LYS A 114 -2.71 7.77 -22.26
C LYS A 114 -2.18 8.08 -20.86
N PHE A 115 -2.23 7.11 -19.94
CA PHE A 115 -1.82 7.30 -18.57
C PHE A 115 -0.38 7.80 -18.45
N ASP A 116 -0.19 8.91 -17.74
CA ASP A 116 1.11 9.53 -17.46
C ASP A 116 1.31 9.80 -15.95
N GLY A 117 0.45 9.27 -15.10
CA GLY A 117 0.49 9.43 -13.65
C GLY A 117 1.48 8.49 -12.95
N ILE A 118 1.24 8.24 -11.69
CA ILE A 118 2.06 7.36 -10.84
C ILE A 118 1.34 6.03 -10.62
N ILE A 119 2.04 4.94 -10.81
CA ILE A 119 1.56 3.59 -10.48
C ILE A 119 1.99 3.25 -9.06
N ILE A 120 1.03 2.86 -8.21
CA ILE A 120 1.31 2.34 -6.86
C ILE A 120 0.84 0.89 -6.80
N ASN A 121 1.78 -0.04 -6.65
CA ASN A 121 1.46 -1.46 -6.54
C ASN A 121 1.40 -1.91 -5.08
N ILE A 122 0.28 -2.54 -4.71
CA ILE A 122 0.06 -3.19 -3.41
C ILE A 122 0.01 -4.71 -3.55
N THR A 123 -0.23 -5.23 -4.76
CA THR A 123 -0.33 -6.67 -5.02
C THR A 123 0.95 -7.40 -4.67
N ASN A 124 0.84 -8.43 -3.83
CA ASN A 124 1.97 -9.26 -3.41
C ASN A 124 2.33 -10.34 -4.45
N PRO A 125 3.61 -10.69 -4.55
CA PRO A 125 4.77 -10.08 -3.86
C PRO A 125 5.08 -8.69 -4.40
N ALA A 126 4.93 -7.67 -3.54
CA ALA A 126 4.78 -6.27 -3.94
C ALA A 126 5.94 -5.75 -4.82
N ASP A 127 7.17 -6.04 -4.44
CA ASP A 127 8.36 -5.55 -5.15
C ASP A 127 8.54 -6.25 -6.50
N VAL A 128 8.27 -7.56 -6.55
CA VAL A 128 8.35 -8.36 -7.78
C VAL A 128 7.28 -7.92 -8.78
N ILE A 129 6.04 -7.76 -8.34
CA ILE A 129 4.93 -7.34 -9.19
C ILE A 129 5.14 -5.90 -9.69
N ALA A 130 5.60 -4.98 -8.85
CA ALA A 130 5.92 -3.63 -9.28
C ALA A 130 6.99 -3.62 -10.39
N ARG A 131 8.05 -4.40 -10.23
CA ARG A 131 9.09 -4.57 -11.25
C ARG A 131 8.56 -5.23 -12.52
N TYR A 132 7.71 -6.24 -12.38
CA TYR A 132 7.07 -6.93 -13.51
C TYR A 132 6.20 -5.97 -14.34
N ILE A 133 5.39 -5.14 -13.68
CA ILE A 133 4.59 -4.10 -14.34
C ILE A 133 5.48 -3.10 -15.05
N GLN A 134 6.48 -2.56 -14.36
CA GLN A 134 7.42 -1.58 -14.91
C GLN A 134 8.12 -2.12 -16.17
N TYR A 135 8.66 -3.34 -16.10
CA TYR A 135 9.38 -3.95 -17.21
C TYR A 135 8.49 -4.21 -18.43
N ASN A 136 7.28 -4.75 -18.23
CA ASN A 136 6.39 -5.12 -19.31
C ASN A 136 5.61 -3.94 -19.92
N THR A 137 5.42 -2.87 -19.16
CA THR A 137 4.81 -1.63 -19.67
C THR A 137 5.83 -0.69 -20.31
N GLY A 138 7.11 -0.81 -19.97
CA GLY A 138 8.13 0.18 -20.31
C GLY A 138 7.92 1.53 -19.62
N TYR A 139 7.13 1.57 -18.53
CA TYR A 139 6.82 2.79 -17.79
C TYR A 139 8.08 3.32 -17.09
N PRO A 140 8.23 4.66 -16.90
CA PRO A 140 9.37 5.22 -16.19
C PRO A 140 9.51 4.63 -14.78
N GLU A 141 10.72 4.21 -14.41
CA GLU A 141 10.98 3.53 -13.14
C GLU A 141 10.60 4.40 -11.94
N GLU A 142 10.86 5.70 -12.01
CA GLU A 142 10.54 6.68 -10.97
C GLU A 142 9.04 6.93 -10.79
N LYS A 143 8.22 6.47 -11.72
CA LYS A 143 6.75 6.56 -11.65
C LYS A 143 6.07 5.26 -11.22
N VAL A 144 6.83 4.22 -10.88
CA VAL A 144 6.29 2.94 -10.40
C VAL A 144 6.75 2.71 -8.96
N ILE A 145 5.81 2.77 -8.03
CA ILE A 145 6.05 2.66 -6.59
C ILE A 145 5.50 1.33 -6.09
N SER A 146 6.32 0.56 -5.38
CA SER A 146 5.87 -0.56 -4.56
C SER A 146 5.57 -0.05 -3.14
N THR A 147 4.48 -0.52 -2.52
CA THR A 147 4.25 -0.26 -1.09
C THR A 147 5.28 -0.98 -0.21
N SER A 148 5.89 -2.05 -0.70
CA SER A 148 7.03 -2.75 -0.11
C SER A 148 6.94 -2.86 1.43
N THR A 149 7.87 -2.24 2.14
CA THR A 149 7.99 -2.26 3.61
C THR A 149 7.18 -1.19 4.34
N THR A 150 6.23 -0.52 3.68
CA THR A 150 5.40 0.52 4.31
C THR A 150 4.58 -0.04 5.48
N LEU A 151 3.95 -1.20 5.28
CA LEU A 151 3.19 -1.87 6.34
C LEU A 151 4.10 -2.39 7.46
N ASP A 152 5.25 -2.95 7.11
CA ASP A 152 6.24 -3.42 8.10
C ASP A 152 6.76 -2.26 8.95
N SER A 153 6.99 -1.10 8.33
CA SER A 153 7.37 0.13 9.03
C SER A 153 6.27 0.61 10.00
N ALA A 154 5.00 0.53 9.61
CA ALA A 154 3.89 0.85 10.48
C ALA A 154 3.80 -0.13 11.67
N ARG A 155 4.00 -1.42 11.44
CA ARG A 155 4.06 -2.45 12.48
C ARG A 155 5.22 -2.21 13.46
N LEU A 156 6.40 -1.89 12.93
CA LEU A 156 7.59 -1.55 13.71
C LEU A 156 7.32 -0.38 14.66
N ARG A 157 6.73 0.70 14.14
CA ARG A 157 6.37 1.89 14.95
C ARG A 157 5.35 1.54 16.02
N LYS A 158 4.35 0.74 15.70
CA LYS A 158 3.35 0.26 16.66
C LYS A 158 3.99 -0.57 17.78
N MET A 159 4.93 -1.45 17.48
CA MET A 159 5.62 -2.27 18.45
C MET A 159 6.51 -1.43 19.38
N LEU A 160 7.30 -0.52 18.82
CA LEU A 160 8.08 0.44 19.62
C LEU A 160 7.21 1.29 20.54
N ALA A 161 6.10 1.79 20.03
CA ALA A 161 5.14 2.59 20.77
C ALA A 161 4.57 1.83 21.98
N LYS A 162 4.26 0.54 21.79
CA LYS A 162 3.76 -0.34 22.84
C LYS A 162 4.82 -0.56 23.93
N GLU A 163 6.07 -0.85 23.56
CA GLU A 163 7.16 -1.06 24.52
C GLU A 163 7.48 0.22 25.31
N LEU A 164 7.38 1.38 24.66
CA LEU A 164 7.67 2.67 25.27
C LEU A 164 6.45 3.33 25.94
N ASN A 165 5.26 2.78 25.75
CA ASN A 165 3.98 3.35 26.19
C ASN A 165 3.78 4.81 25.74
N ILE A 166 4.00 5.06 24.46
CA ILE A 166 3.83 6.38 23.82
C ILE A 166 3.00 6.26 22.53
N ASP A 167 2.58 7.40 21.97
CA ASP A 167 1.91 7.42 20.67
C ASP A 167 2.89 7.05 19.55
N GLN A 168 2.47 6.12 18.68
CA GLN A 168 3.24 5.70 17.51
C GLN A 168 3.57 6.83 16.54
N LYS A 169 2.81 7.93 16.54
CA LYS A 169 3.09 9.14 15.76
C LYS A 169 4.34 9.88 16.22
N SER A 170 4.79 9.62 17.45
CA SER A 170 6.02 10.20 18.01
C SER A 170 7.29 9.45 17.61
N ILE A 171 7.15 8.37 16.85
CA ILE A 171 8.23 7.47 16.44
C ILE A 171 8.47 7.56 14.95
N TYR A 172 9.73 7.73 14.55
CA TYR A 172 10.20 7.59 13.18
C TYR A 172 11.14 6.41 13.11
N ALA A 173 10.67 5.31 12.55
CA ALA A 173 11.43 4.09 12.32
C ALA A 173 10.89 3.41 11.06
N TYR A 174 11.78 2.83 10.29
CA TYR A 174 11.45 2.23 8.99
C TYR A 174 12.07 0.84 8.86
N ALA A 175 11.34 -0.07 8.27
CA ALA A 175 11.91 -1.26 7.68
C ALA A 175 12.28 -0.93 6.22
N LEU A 176 13.41 -1.40 5.76
CA LEU A 176 13.94 -1.18 4.42
C LEU A 176 14.22 -2.51 3.71
N GLY A 177 14.31 -2.45 2.39
CA GLY A 177 14.57 -3.60 1.54
C GLY A 177 13.29 -4.21 0.98
N GLU A 178 13.28 -5.50 0.79
CA GLU A 178 12.15 -6.25 0.26
C GLU A 178 11.07 -6.45 1.35
N HIS A 179 9.81 -6.43 0.96
CA HIS A 179 8.72 -6.91 1.83
C HIS A 179 8.80 -8.43 1.96
N GLY A 180 9.62 -8.91 2.89
CA GLY A 180 9.94 -10.33 3.10
C GLY A 180 11.07 -10.56 4.09
N GLU A 181 11.71 -11.73 3.99
CA GLU A 181 12.74 -12.17 4.94
C GLU A 181 14.00 -11.32 4.93
N SER A 182 14.31 -10.66 3.82
CA SER A 182 15.53 -9.84 3.67
C SER A 182 15.40 -8.42 4.15
N GLN A 183 14.23 -8.01 4.67
CA GLN A 183 14.04 -6.67 5.20
C GLN A 183 14.95 -6.42 6.43
N MET A 184 15.37 -5.19 6.59
CA MET A 184 16.19 -4.75 7.70
C MET A 184 15.67 -3.44 8.32
N VAL A 185 16.02 -3.18 9.58
CA VAL A 185 15.73 -1.92 10.26
C VAL A 185 17.02 -1.15 10.48
N PRO A 186 17.20 0.01 9.83
CA PRO A 186 18.35 0.90 10.09
C PRO A 186 18.13 1.68 11.39
N TRP A 187 18.45 1.09 12.53
CA TRP A 187 18.23 1.68 13.85
C TRP A 187 18.92 3.02 14.04
N SER A 188 20.03 3.26 13.34
CA SER A 188 20.72 4.55 13.33
C SER A 188 19.87 5.71 12.81
N CYS A 189 18.83 5.40 12.01
CA CYS A 189 17.88 6.37 11.46
C CYS A 189 16.60 6.48 12.31
N ALA A 190 16.43 5.62 13.34
CA ALA A 190 15.25 5.66 14.19
C ALA A 190 15.32 6.82 15.20
N SER A 191 14.18 7.47 15.43
CA SER A 191 14.06 8.54 16.40
C SER A 191 12.73 8.48 17.15
N VAL A 192 12.75 9.01 18.37
CA VAL A 192 11.59 9.16 19.24
C VAL A 192 11.54 10.62 19.71
N PHE A 193 10.39 11.27 19.52
CA PHE A 193 10.24 12.71 19.77
C PHE A 193 11.34 13.57 19.09
N GLY A 194 11.81 13.15 17.91
CA GLY A 194 12.85 13.83 17.17
C GLY A 194 14.28 13.59 17.66
N LYS A 195 14.50 12.75 18.68
CA LYS A 195 15.83 12.39 19.17
C LYS A 195 16.24 11.00 18.67
N PRO A 196 17.49 10.79 18.25
CA PRO A 196 17.98 9.48 17.82
C PRO A 196 17.76 8.41 18.86
N LEU A 197 17.14 7.27 18.49
CA LEU A 197 16.80 6.20 19.41
C LEU A 197 18.03 5.63 20.12
N LEU A 198 19.12 5.35 19.38
CA LEU A 198 20.33 4.79 19.97
C LEU A 198 20.94 5.71 21.03
N LYS A 199 20.88 7.03 20.80
CA LYS A 199 21.33 8.01 21.79
C LYS A 199 20.42 8.03 23.04
N LEU A 200 19.11 7.89 22.86
CA LEU A 200 18.18 7.79 23.99
C LEU A 200 18.42 6.52 24.83
N MET A 201 18.80 5.41 24.19
CA MET A 201 19.14 4.16 24.87
C MET A 201 20.39 4.31 25.76
N GLU A 202 21.37 5.12 25.33
CA GLU A 202 22.59 5.43 26.11
C GLU A 202 22.30 6.42 27.22
N GLU A 203 21.57 7.50 26.97
CA GLU A 203 21.30 8.56 27.95
C GLU A 203 20.24 8.17 28.98
N TYR A 204 19.29 7.32 28.62
CA TYR A 204 18.16 6.89 29.46
C TYR A 204 18.00 5.37 29.48
N PRO A 205 19.00 4.63 30.04
CA PRO A 205 19.02 3.18 29.96
C PRO A 205 17.83 2.51 30.67
N ASP A 206 17.29 3.14 31.70
CA ASP A 206 16.14 2.60 32.44
C ASP A 206 14.84 2.61 31.63
N THR A 207 14.73 3.53 30.67
CA THR A 207 13.54 3.67 29.83
C THR A 207 13.73 3.03 28.46
N TYR A 208 14.80 3.43 27.75
CA TYR A 208 15.03 3.00 26.37
C TYR A 208 16.02 1.83 26.26
N GLY A 209 16.93 1.67 27.21
CA GLY A 209 17.94 0.61 27.17
C GLY A 209 17.38 -0.81 27.33
N LYS A 210 16.10 -0.95 27.72
CA LYS A 210 15.41 -2.24 27.84
C LYS A 210 14.83 -2.77 26.51
N LEU A 211 14.86 -1.96 25.45
CA LEU A 211 14.34 -2.36 24.14
C LEU A 211 15.21 -3.46 23.53
N ASP A 212 14.59 -4.57 23.20
CA ASP A 212 15.19 -5.62 22.38
C ASP A 212 14.94 -5.32 20.92
N LEU A 213 15.87 -4.60 20.29
CA LEU A 213 15.73 -4.12 18.92
C LEU A 213 15.68 -5.26 17.90
N GLU A 214 16.41 -6.36 18.15
CA GLU A 214 16.41 -7.53 17.25
C GLU A 214 15.05 -8.23 17.29
N LYS A 215 14.51 -8.43 18.48
CA LYS A 215 13.18 -9.01 18.66
C LYS A 215 12.10 -8.14 18.03
N ILE A 216 12.14 -6.83 18.25
CA ILE A 216 11.17 -5.89 17.69
C ILE A 216 11.20 -5.92 16.15
N ALA A 217 12.39 -5.97 15.55
CA ALA A 217 12.54 -6.08 14.10
C ALA A 217 11.98 -7.42 13.58
N ALA A 218 12.24 -8.51 14.26
CA ALA A 218 11.71 -9.83 13.92
C ALA A 218 10.18 -9.88 14.04
N ASP A 219 9.63 -9.38 15.13
CA ASP A 219 8.18 -9.34 15.35
C ASP A 219 7.47 -8.45 14.30
N ALA A 220 8.09 -7.36 13.87
CA ALA A 220 7.55 -6.51 12.80
C ALA A 220 7.52 -7.24 11.45
N ARG A 221 8.55 -8.06 11.15
CA ARG A 221 8.64 -8.88 9.93
C ARG A 221 7.56 -9.95 9.87
N TYR A 222 7.28 -10.61 11.00
CA TYR A 222 6.35 -11.73 11.09
C TYR A 222 4.97 -11.33 11.62
N GLY A 223 4.75 -10.05 11.91
CA GLY A 223 3.54 -9.53 12.55
C GLY A 223 2.31 -9.43 11.66
N GLY A 224 2.24 -10.27 10.62
CA GLY A 224 1.11 -10.39 9.68
C GLY A 224 0.31 -11.65 9.92
#